data_caea724afaf6747359978f131859c0f1
#
_entry.id   caea724afaf6747359978f131859c0f1
#
_cell.length_a   1.000
_cell.length_b   1.000
_cell.length_c   1.000
_cell.angle_alpha   90.00
_cell.angle_beta   90.00
_cell.angle_gamma   90.00
#
_symmetry.space_group_name_H-M   'P 1'
#
loop_
_entity.id
_entity.type
_entity.pdbx_description
1 polymer ?
#
loop_
_entity_poly.entity_id
_entity_poly.type
_entity_poly.pdbx_seq_one_letter_code
_entity_poly.pdbx_strand_id
1 'polypeptide(L)'
;MTNDEQVEAARAYVALSNAHRLDWISPMLDESASYYSAFLGDFQGKSAILDMMTAFFSKIPDMNWHVNSYRNLNGSCVELEFVRTGKDIESDESVNVPGIERIFFSNEGLISRIEVHKA
;
A
#
# COMPACT_ATOMS: atom_id res chain seq x y z
N MET A 1 14.89 -11.65 4.93
CA MET A 1 14.49 -10.55 5.86
C MET A 1 14.08 -11.13 7.20
N THR A 2 14.46 -10.47 8.27
CA THR A 2 13.90 -10.77 9.60
C THR A 2 12.48 -10.19 9.69
N ASN A 3 11.74 -10.62 10.72
CA ASN A 3 10.40 -10.06 10.96
C ASN A 3 10.45 -8.55 11.21
N ASP A 4 11.46 -8.08 11.93
CA ASP A 4 11.64 -6.64 12.18
C ASP A 4 11.97 -5.87 10.90
N GLU A 5 12.79 -6.45 10.03
CA GLU A 5 13.11 -5.84 8.74
C GLU A 5 11.88 -5.74 7.84
N GLN A 6 11.00 -6.73 7.86
CA GLN A 6 9.73 -6.68 7.12
C GLN A 6 8.85 -5.54 7.64
N VAL A 7 8.73 -5.39 8.96
CA VAL A 7 7.93 -4.29 9.55
C VAL A 7 8.52 -2.93 9.17
N GLU A 8 9.84 -2.78 9.22
CA GLU A 8 10.48 -1.52 8.82
C GLU A 8 10.27 -1.21 7.34
N ALA A 9 10.33 -2.23 6.47
CA ALA A 9 10.04 -2.06 5.05
C ALA A 9 8.58 -1.65 4.82
N ALA A 10 7.65 -2.23 5.56
CA ALA A 10 6.24 -1.85 5.48
C ALA A 10 6.02 -0.40 5.93
N ARG A 11 6.68 0.03 7.02
CA ARG A 11 6.63 1.42 7.47
C ARG A 11 7.16 2.38 6.41
N ALA A 12 8.29 2.03 5.78
CA ALA A 12 8.88 2.83 4.71
C ALA A 12 7.93 2.95 3.52
N TYR A 13 7.30 1.85 3.14
CA TYR A 13 6.32 1.84 2.05
C TYR A 13 5.15 2.79 2.35
N VAL A 14 4.59 2.74 3.55
CA VAL A 14 3.48 3.62 3.95
C VAL A 14 3.93 5.08 3.95
N ALA A 15 5.12 5.38 4.48
CA ALA A 15 5.66 6.74 4.50
C ALA A 15 5.82 7.28 3.07
N LEU A 16 6.32 6.48 2.15
CA LEU A 16 6.48 6.86 0.75
C LEU A 16 5.12 7.01 0.05
N SER A 17 4.14 6.17 0.40
CA SER A 17 2.77 6.30 -0.09
C SER A 17 2.16 7.63 0.36
N ASN A 18 2.34 8.00 1.62
CA ASN A 18 1.84 9.27 2.15
C ASN A 18 2.55 10.48 1.53
N ALA A 19 3.80 10.33 1.12
CA ALA A 19 4.55 11.35 0.41
C ALA A 19 4.29 11.32 -1.11
N HIS A 20 3.50 10.37 -1.60
CA HIS A 20 3.19 10.15 -3.02
C HIS A 20 4.45 9.94 -3.88
N ARG A 21 5.46 9.29 -3.32
CA ARG A 21 6.76 9.08 -3.96
C ARG A 21 6.81 7.76 -4.70
N LEU A 22 6.10 7.69 -5.84
CA LEU A 22 6.06 6.48 -6.67
C LEU A 22 7.44 6.11 -7.22
N ASP A 23 8.31 7.09 -7.43
CA ASP A 23 9.70 6.89 -7.86
C ASP A 23 10.52 6.08 -6.83
N TRP A 24 10.21 6.23 -5.55
CA TRP A 24 10.85 5.47 -4.47
C TRP A 24 10.11 4.19 -4.11
N ILE A 25 8.82 4.10 -4.40
CA ILE A 25 8.03 2.87 -4.21
C ILE A 25 8.40 1.85 -5.28
N SER A 26 8.60 2.28 -6.52
CA SER A 26 8.88 1.40 -7.65
C SER A 26 10.00 0.38 -7.37
N PRO A 27 11.17 0.78 -6.86
CA PRO A 27 12.24 -0.20 -6.60
C PRO A 27 11.92 -1.16 -5.44
N MET A 28 10.92 -0.89 -4.62
CA MET A 28 10.49 -1.78 -3.53
C MET A 28 9.63 -2.93 -4.04
N LEU A 29 9.04 -2.80 -5.23
CA LEU A 29 8.11 -3.77 -5.78
C LEU A 29 8.85 -4.80 -6.65
N ASP A 30 8.51 -6.07 -6.50
CA ASP A 30 8.92 -7.11 -7.44
C ASP A 30 8.26 -6.83 -8.80
N GLU A 31 8.95 -7.13 -9.90
CA GLU A 31 8.40 -6.94 -11.25
C GLU A 31 7.08 -7.72 -11.44
N SER A 32 6.97 -8.88 -10.81
CA SER A 32 5.78 -9.73 -10.88
C SER A 32 4.84 -9.53 -9.70
N ALA A 33 4.99 -8.44 -8.93
CA ALA A 33 4.14 -8.16 -7.78
C ALA A 33 2.66 -8.10 -8.17
N SER A 34 1.81 -8.49 -7.24
CA SER A 34 0.34 -8.38 -7.40
C SER A 34 -0.24 -7.50 -6.31
N TYR A 35 -1.39 -6.90 -6.62
CA TYR A 35 -2.10 -6.02 -5.72
C TYR A 35 -3.58 -6.34 -5.78
N TYR A 36 -4.18 -6.64 -4.64
CA TYR A 36 -5.60 -6.82 -4.50
C TYR A 36 -6.18 -5.72 -3.62
N SER A 37 -7.26 -5.10 -4.06
CA SER A 37 -8.00 -4.13 -3.25
C SER A 37 -9.49 -4.45 -3.29
N ALA A 38 -10.10 -4.58 -2.11
CA ALA A 38 -11.55 -4.72 -2.01
C ALA A 38 -12.29 -3.48 -2.52
N PHE A 39 -11.59 -2.37 -2.71
CA PHE A 39 -12.16 -1.11 -3.20
C PHE A 39 -11.92 -0.88 -4.69
N LEU A 40 -10.80 -1.39 -5.25
CA LEU A 40 -10.35 -1.07 -6.61
C LEU A 40 -10.23 -2.28 -7.52
N GLY A 41 -10.09 -3.49 -6.98
CA GLY A 41 -9.94 -4.73 -7.76
C GLY A 41 -8.51 -5.27 -7.74
N ASP A 42 -8.18 -6.05 -8.77
CA ASP A 42 -6.90 -6.76 -8.89
C ASP A 42 -5.99 -6.09 -9.91
N PHE A 43 -4.70 -6.04 -9.59
CA PHE A 43 -3.67 -5.48 -10.47
C PHE A 43 -2.48 -6.44 -10.48
N GLN A 44 -2.02 -6.82 -11.66
CA GLN A 44 -0.94 -7.78 -11.83
C GLN A 44 0.26 -7.12 -12.48
N GLY A 45 1.41 -7.22 -11.80
CA GLY A 45 2.69 -6.67 -12.25
C GLY A 45 2.94 -5.24 -11.76
N LYS A 46 4.22 -4.92 -11.61
CA LYS A 46 4.67 -3.60 -11.12
C LYS A 46 4.07 -2.46 -11.94
N SER A 47 4.09 -2.55 -13.27
CA SER A 47 3.62 -1.48 -14.14
C SER A 47 2.14 -1.17 -13.90
N ALA A 48 1.29 -2.20 -13.80
CA ALA A 48 -0.14 -2.03 -13.55
C ALA A 48 -0.38 -1.42 -12.16
N ILE A 49 0.41 -1.84 -11.15
CA ILE A 49 0.30 -1.30 -9.79
C ILE A 49 0.65 0.19 -9.77
N LEU A 50 1.74 0.58 -10.42
CA LEU A 50 2.16 1.98 -10.46
C LEU A 50 1.16 2.86 -11.23
N ASP A 51 0.59 2.34 -12.31
CA ASP A 51 -0.46 3.04 -13.06
C ASP A 51 -1.71 3.26 -12.20
N MET A 52 -2.11 2.25 -11.44
CA MET A 52 -3.23 2.34 -10.51
C MET A 52 -2.96 3.40 -9.44
N MET A 53 -1.77 3.39 -8.85
CA MET A 53 -1.39 4.35 -7.82
C MET A 53 -1.36 5.77 -8.37
N THR A 54 -0.85 5.96 -9.57
CA THR A 54 -0.83 7.26 -10.25
C THR A 54 -2.24 7.82 -10.42
N ALA A 55 -3.17 7.00 -10.91
CA ALA A 55 -4.57 7.39 -11.09
C ALA A 55 -5.23 7.73 -9.74
N PHE A 56 -4.93 6.93 -8.72
CA PHE A 56 -5.48 7.11 -7.38
C PHE A 56 -5.04 8.43 -6.75
N PHE A 57 -3.75 8.75 -6.80
CA PHE A 57 -3.21 10.01 -6.28
C PHE A 57 -3.66 11.22 -7.10
N SER A 58 -3.91 11.04 -8.40
CA SER A 58 -4.45 12.12 -9.23
C SER A 58 -5.89 12.45 -8.84
N LYS A 59 -6.66 11.45 -8.45
CA LYS A 59 -8.06 11.62 -8.02
C LYS A 59 -8.16 12.21 -6.62
N ILE A 60 -7.28 11.79 -5.70
CA ILE A 60 -7.28 12.23 -4.31
C ILE A 60 -5.85 12.68 -3.95
N PRO A 61 -5.47 13.93 -4.34
CA PRO A 61 -4.09 14.40 -4.21
C PRO A 61 -3.58 14.52 -2.77
N ASP A 62 -4.47 14.63 -1.79
CA ASP A 62 -4.12 14.72 -0.37
C ASP A 62 -4.33 13.40 0.37
N MET A 63 -4.38 12.28 -0.36
CA MET A 63 -4.55 10.96 0.25
C MET A 63 -3.48 10.68 1.28
N ASN A 64 -3.93 10.24 2.46
CA ASN A 64 -3.04 9.90 3.55
C ASN A 64 -3.55 8.68 4.32
N TRP A 65 -2.63 7.78 4.64
CA TRP A 65 -2.90 6.58 5.45
C TRP A 65 -2.43 6.84 6.88
N HIS A 66 -3.37 6.79 7.82
CA HIS A 66 -3.08 6.88 9.25
C HIS A 66 -3.04 5.46 9.79
N VAL A 67 -1.87 4.97 10.15
CA VAL A 67 -1.71 3.58 10.58
C VAL A 67 -1.68 3.49 12.10
N ASN A 68 -2.56 2.65 12.64
CA ASN A 68 -2.68 2.44 14.08
C ASN A 68 -1.70 1.38 14.59
N SER A 69 -1.44 0.35 13.78
CA SER A 69 -0.58 -0.76 14.19
C SER A 69 0.04 -1.45 13.00
N TYR A 70 1.25 -1.97 13.21
CA TYR A 70 1.96 -2.86 12.29
C TYR A 70 2.21 -4.17 13.02
N ARG A 71 1.90 -5.29 12.39
CA ARG A 71 2.02 -6.59 13.00
C ARG A 71 2.56 -7.60 12.00
N ASN A 72 3.65 -8.31 12.37
CA ASN A 72 4.18 -9.38 11.54
C ASN A 72 3.40 -10.67 11.82
N LEU A 73 2.89 -11.31 10.77
CA LEU A 73 2.14 -12.56 10.89
C LEU A 73 3.08 -13.75 10.66
N ASN A 74 3.90 -14.07 11.66
CA ASN A 74 4.83 -15.21 11.67
C ASN A 74 5.75 -15.25 10.43
N GLY A 75 6.20 -14.09 9.99
CA GLY A 75 7.11 -13.97 8.84
C GLY A 75 6.44 -14.06 7.48
N SER A 76 5.14 -14.35 7.40
CA SER A 76 4.44 -14.47 6.11
C SER A 76 4.12 -13.11 5.49
N CYS A 77 3.72 -12.15 6.31
CA CYS A 77 3.41 -10.79 5.85
C CYS A 77 3.38 -9.82 7.03
N VAL A 78 3.34 -8.53 6.72
CA VAL A 78 3.07 -7.48 7.68
C VAL A 78 1.63 -7.02 7.48
N GLU A 79 0.84 -7.08 8.54
CA GLU A 79 -0.53 -6.58 8.55
C GLU A 79 -0.57 -5.22 9.23
N LEU A 80 -1.26 -4.27 8.64
CA LEU A 80 -1.45 -2.95 9.22
C LEU A 80 -2.92 -2.55 9.17
N GLU A 81 -3.35 -1.85 10.21
CA GLU A 81 -4.68 -1.26 10.29
C GLU A 81 -4.54 0.23 10.01
N PHE A 82 -5.37 0.74 9.10
CA PHE A 82 -5.30 2.13 8.70
C PHE A 82 -6.66 2.79 8.65
N VAL A 83 -6.64 4.12 8.69
CA VAL A 83 -7.74 4.97 8.24
C VAL A 83 -7.19 5.84 7.12
N ARG A 84 -7.79 5.76 5.96
CA ARG A 84 -7.37 6.51 4.79
C ARG A 84 -8.25 7.75 4.66
N THR A 85 -7.62 8.91 4.55
CA THR A 85 -8.33 10.19 4.45
C THR A 85 -7.87 10.95 3.21
N GLY A 86 -8.71 11.87 2.76
CA GLY A 86 -8.42 12.74 1.64
C GLY A 86 -9.70 13.33 1.07
N LYS A 87 -9.55 14.06 -0.03
CA LYS A 87 -10.68 14.68 -0.69
C LYS A 87 -10.61 14.40 -2.20
N ASP A 88 -11.69 13.83 -2.73
CA ASP A 88 -11.83 13.57 -4.15
C ASP A 88 -12.00 14.90 -4.88
N ILE A 89 -11.11 15.19 -5.86
CA ILE A 89 -11.13 16.47 -6.55
C ILE A 89 -12.28 16.59 -7.56
N GLU A 90 -12.86 15.47 -7.99
CA GLU A 90 -13.98 15.47 -8.93
C GLU A 90 -15.31 15.65 -8.22
N SER A 91 -15.54 14.90 -7.14
CA SER A 91 -16.81 14.93 -6.41
C SER A 91 -16.82 15.94 -5.26
N ASP A 92 -15.65 16.43 -4.84
CA ASP A 92 -15.46 17.30 -3.67
C ASP A 92 -15.85 16.61 -2.37
N GLU A 93 -15.96 15.28 -2.37
CA GLU A 93 -16.31 14.49 -1.20
C GLU A 93 -15.07 14.13 -0.37
N SER A 94 -15.21 14.25 0.94
CA SER A 94 -14.19 13.79 1.88
C SER A 94 -14.21 12.27 1.99
N VAL A 95 -13.02 11.67 1.98
CA VAL A 95 -12.82 10.24 2.13
C VAL A 95 -12.38 9.96 3.56
N ASN A 96 -13.00 8.97 4.19
CA ASN A 96 -12.59 8.47 5.50
C ASN A 96 -12.90 6.97 5.52
N VAL A 97 -11.90 6.16 5.19
CA VAL A 97 -12.09 4.73 4.96
C VAL A 97 -11.16 3.93 5.87
N PRO A 98 -11.71 3.16 6.81
CA PRO A 98 -10.92 2.19 7.57
C PRO A 98 -10.63 0.96 6.71
N GLY A 99 -9.48 0.34 6.94
CA GLY A 99 -9.09 -0.85 6.22
C GLY A 99 -7.96 -1.61 6.89
N ILE A 100 -7.68 -2.77 6.31
CA ILE A 100 -6.58 -3.63 6.72
C ILE A 100 -5.75 -3.90 5.48
N GLU A 101 -4.44 -3.70 5.58
CA GLU A 101 -3.52 -3.96 4.48
C GLU A 101 -2.53 -5.03 4.91
N ARG A 102 -2.21 -5.95 4.00
CA ARG A 102 -1.19 -6.97 4.19
C ARG A 102 -0.14 -6.85 3.12
N ILE A 103 1.12 -6.78 3.53
CA ILE A 103 2.27 -6.63 2.64
C ILE A 103 3.13 -7.88 2.73
N PHE A 104 3.28 -8.58 1.62
CA PHE A 104 4.04 -9.81 1.49
C PHE A 104 5.38 -9.53 0.82
N PHE A 105 6.42 -10.20 1.27
CA PHE A 105 7.78 -10.00 0.77
C PHE A 105 8.32 -11.28 0.12
N SER A 106 9.11 -11.12 -0.93
CA SER A 106 9.84 -12.20 -1.56
C SER A 106 11.11 -12.54 -0.75
N ASN A 107 11.76 -13.65 -1.11
CA ASN A 107 13.05 -14.03 -0.52
C ASN A 107 14.15 -12.99 -0.79
N GLU A 108 13.95 -12.13 -1.79
CA GLU A 108 14.90 -11.06 -2.14
C GLU A 108 14.62 -9.76 -1.40
N GLY A 109 13.61 -9.74 -0.53
CA GLY A 109 13.25 -8.56 0.25
C GLY A 109 12.41 -7.54 -0.51
N LEU A 110 11.87 -7.91 -1.67
CA LEU A 110 10.97 -7.05 -2.44
C LEU A 110 9.51 -7.34 -2.06
N ILE A 111 8.65 -6.35 -2.24
CA ILE A 111 7.22 -6.54 -2.04
C ILE A 111 6.69 -7.41 -3.19
N SER A 112 6.18 -8.59 -2.85
CA SER A 112 5.66 -9.56 -3.81
C SER A 112 4.14 -9.48 -3.97
N ARG A 113 3.44 -9.03 -2.94
CA ARG A 113 1.99 -8.88 -2.97
C ARG A 113 1.53 -7.87 -1.93
N ILE A 114 0.51 -7.12 -2.29
CA ILE A 114 -0.21 -6.24 -1.36
C ILE A 114 -1.69 -6.62 -1.42
N GLU A 115 -2.33 -6.71 -0.26
CA GLU A 115 -3.77 -6.93 -0.15
C GLU A 115 -4.37 -5.82 0.69
N VAL A 116 -5.44 -5.23 0.20
CA VAL A 116 -6.20 -4.19 0.92
C VAL A 116 -7.63 -4.71 1.11
N HIS A 117 -8.01 -4.85 2.36
CA HIS A 117 -9.31 -5.39 2.75
C HIS A 117 -10.12 -4.33 3.50
N LYS A 118 -11.43 -4.47 3.46
CA LYS A 118 -12.32 -3.66 4.29
C LYS A 118 -12.16 -4.05 5.75
N ALA A 119 -12.21 -3.07 6.62
CA ALA A 119 -12.16 -3.32 8.06
C ALA A 119 -13.45 -3.98 8.57
#